data_6faddc8498a8252646b5ffe8edb2182a
#
_entry.id   6faddc8498a8252646b5ffe8edb2182a
#
_cell.length_a   1.000
_cell.length_b   1.000
_cell.length_c   1.000
_cell.angle_alpha   90.00
_cell.angle_beta   90.00
_cell.angle_gamma   90.00
#
_symmetry.space_group_name_H-M   'P 1'
#
loop_
_entity.id
_entity.type
_entity.pdbx_description
1 polymer ?
#
loop_
_entity_poly.entity_id
_entity_poly.type
_entity_poly.pdbx_seq_one_letter_code
_entity_poly.pdbx_strand_id
1 'polypeptide(L)'
;RSYQQSAVQQMLKYKSGMLIAPPGTGKTVMACAIIAQRPVPTAVIVPSRELATQWRQALKQFLPDVQVGQYSGAKKKLSGVVDIVTAQSISRNDSKTDFLSAYGQIIVDECHRVGAAGLTNVLAHLNVRFMLGMTATPYRSDGLDKLLPLICGPIRHTVELDRPGRRDYVVHNTEFTYDSPYLFWPDLDTALAADEHRNQLIADVITRAAQDLS
;
A
#
# COMPACT_ATOMS: atom_id res chain seq x y z
N ARG A 1 8.29 16.40 7.49
CA ARG A 1 9.51 16.51 6.70
C ARG A 1 9.22 17.30 5.42
N SER A 2 10.20 18.05 4.91
CA SER A 2 10.03 18.94 3.74
C SER A 2 9.51 18.19 2.49
N TYR A 3 10.08 17.04 2.17
CA TYR A 3 9.64 16.24 1.03
C TYR A 3 8.19 15.75 1.15
N GLN A 4 7.70 15.46 2.38
CA GLN A 4 6.31 15.07 2.61
C GLN A 4 5.38 16.26 2.35
N GLN A 5 5.74 17.45 2.81
CA GLN A 5 4.97 18.66 2.54
C GLN A 5 4.91 18.98 1.06
N SER A 6 6.04 18.88 0.35
CA SER A 6 6.12 19.04 -1.09
C SER A 6 5.22 18.05 -1.83
N ALA A 7 5.26 16.77 -1.46
CA ALA A 7 4.43 15.73 -2.03
C ALA A 7 2.93 16.03 -1.84
N VAL A 8 2.51 16.38 -0.62
CA VAL A 8 1.12 16.73 -0.31
C VAL A 8 0.67 17.92 -1.13
N GLN A 9 1.46 19.02 -1.15
CA GLN A 9 1.14 20.20 -1.94
C GLN A 9 0.99 19.92 -3.43
N GLN A 10 1.86 19.08 -3.99
CA GLN A 10 1.76 18.68 -5.39
C GLN A 10 0.49 17.86 -5.64
N MET A 11 0.19 16.87 -4.81
CA MET A 11 -1.01 16.05 -5.00
C MET A 11 -2.31 16.84 -4.86
N LEU A 12 -2.34 17.87 -4.03
CA LEU A 12 -3.51 18.72 -3.84
C LEU A 12 -3.87 19.56 -5.07
N LYS A 13 -2.93 19.84 -5.96
CA LYS A 13 -3.16 20.59 -7.22
C LYS A 13 -4.03 19.83 -8.22
N TYR A 14 -4.12 18.50 -8.10
CA TYR A 14 -4.75 17.65 -9.09
C TYR A 14 -5.95 16.90 -8.51
N LYS A 15 -6.95 16.67 -9.34
CA LYS A 15 -8.11 15.84 -8.96
C LYS A 15 -7.76 14.35 -8.95
N SER A 16 -6.86 13.92 -9.85
CA SER A 16 -6.43 12.54 -9.95
C SER A 16 -4.93 12.43 -10.21
N GLY A 17 -4.32 11.37 -9.72
CA GLY A 17 -2.92 11.08 -9.95
C GLY A 17 -2.32 10.10 -8.96
N MET A 18 -1.09 9.69 -9.28
CA MET A 18 -0.31 8.78 -8.46
C MET A 18 0.81 9.51 -7.73
N LEU A 19 1.00 9.13 -6.47
CA LEU A 19 2.16 9.46 -5.64
C LEU A 19 3.07 8.24 -5.56
N ILE A 20 4.25 8.36 -6.12
CA ILE A 20 5.29 7.34 -6.01
C ILE A 20 6.19 7.69 -4.82
N ALA A 21 6.26 6.80 -3.86
CA ALA A 21 7.02 7.06 -2.64
C ALA A 21 7.62 5.76 -2.08
N PRO A 22 8.95 5.68 -1.92
CA PRO A 22 9.61 4.50 -1.36
C PRO A 22 9.07 4.07 0.00
N PRO A 23 9.28 2.80 0.43
CA PRO A 23 8.95 2.38 1.79
C PRO A 23 9.63 3.27 2.83
N GLY A 24 8.95 3.50 3.96
CA GLY A 24 9.47 4.32 5.05
C GLY A 24 9.42 5.84 4.84
N THR A 25 8.94 6.33 3.69
CA THR A 25 8.75 7.77 3.43
C THR A 25 7.55 8.39 4.14
N GLY A 26 6.65 7.56 4.68
CA GLY A 26 5.43 8.01 5.32
C GLY A 26 4.28 8.26 4.35
N LYS A 27 4.07 7.38 3.35
CA LYS A 27 2.92 7.45 2.42
C LYS A 27 1.60 7.68 3.15
N THR A 28 1.34 6.91 4.19
CA THR A 28 0.12 7.01 5.00
C THR A 28 -0.02 8.37 5.68
N VAL A 29 1.09 8.95 6.18
CA VAL A 29 1.09 10.29 6.79
C VAL A 29 0.75 11.36 5.76
N MET A 30 1.34 11.27 4.56
CA MET A 30 1.02 12.19 3.47
C MET A 30 -0.44 12.08 3.04
N ALA A 31 -0.98 10.87 2.99
CA ALA A 31 -2.40 10.66 2.68
C ALA A 31 -3.32 11.22 3.78
N CYS A 32 -3.00 11.03 5.06
CA CYS A 32 -3.75 11.66 6.15
C CYS A 32 -3.75 13.19 6.02
N ALA A 33 -2.61 13.79 5.65
CA ALA A 33 -2.54 15.23 5.41
C ALA A 33 -3.39 15.69 4.21
N ILE A 34 -3.50 14.86 3.15
CA ILE A 34 -4.39 15.13 2.01
C ILE A 34 -5.87 15.02 2.42
N ILE A 35 -6.22 13.99 3.21
CA ILE A 35 -7.58 13.84 3.76
C ILE A 35 -7.98 15.07 4.58
N ALA A 36 -7.10 15.53 5.47
CA ALA A 36 -7.35 16.70 6.30
C ALA A 36 -7.61 17.98 5.49
N GLN A 37 -6.97 18.11 4.32
CA GLN A 37 -7.09 19.32 3.46
C GLN A 37 -8.20 19.21 2.40
N ARG A 38 -8.82 18.05 2.26
CA ARG A 38 -9.97 17.82 1.37
C ARG A 38 -11.20 17.42 2.19
N PRO A 39 -12.05 18.36 2.56
CA PRO A 39 -13.21 18.09 3.42
C PRO A 39 -14.33 17.40 2.65
N VAL A 40 -14.05 16.18 2.18
CA VAL A 40 -15.02 15.32 1.47
C VAL A 40 -14.95 13.92 2.04
N PRO A 41 -16.06 13.16 2.03
CA PRO A 41 -16.05 11.76 2.39
C PRO A 41 -14.97 11.01 1.62
N THR A 42 -14.15 10.22 2.32
CA THR A 42 -13.00 9.53 1.74
C THR A 42 -13.06 8.03 1.99
N ALA A 43 -12.92 7.21 0.94
CA ALA A 43 -12.66 5.80 1.09
C ALA A 43 -11.18 5.48 0.80
N VAL A 44 -10.55 4.74 1.72
CA VAL A 44 -9.17 4.26 1.58
C VAL A 44 -9.20 2.78 1.24
N ILE A 45 -8.80 2.44 0.03
CA ILE A 45 -8.76 1.06 -0.45
C ILE A 45 -7.37 0.49 -0.20
N VAL A 46 -7.33 -0.62 0.52
CA VAL A 46 -6.10 -1.31 0.92
C VAL A 46 -6.10 -2.77 0.48
N PRO A 47 -4.95 -3.37 0.15
CA PRO A 47 -4.89 -4.75 -0.34
C PRO A 47 -5.20 -5.80 0.72
N SER A 48 -4.91 -5.55 2.00
CA SER A 48 -5.04 -6.55 3.06
C SER A 48 -5.67 -6.03 4.35
N ARG A 49 -6.06 -6.95 5.24
CA ARG A 49 -6.62 -6.62 6.56
C ARG A 49 -5.56 -6.04 7.51
N GLU A 50 -4.33 -6.47 7.38
CA GLU A 50 -3.18 -5.98 8.13
C GLU A 50 -2.95 -4.50 7.83
N LEU A 51 -2.95 -4.14 6.55
CA LEU A 51 -2.86 -2.74 6.13
C LEU A 51 -4.09 -1.93 6.56
N ALA A 52 -5.28 -2.51 6.57
CA ALA A 52 -6.47 -1.84 7.11
C ALA A 52 -6.30 -1.52 8.60
N THR A 53 -5.66 -2.39 9.38
CA THR A 53 -5.36 -2.15 10.79
C THR A 53 -4.33 -1.03 10.96
N GLN A 54 -3.26 -1.03 10.16
CA GLN A 54 -2.24 0.02 10.17
C GLN A 54 -2.85 1.39 9.78
N TRP A 55 -3.70 1.43 8.78
CA TRP A 55 -4.41 2.64 8.38
C TRP A 55 -5.32 3.18 9.48
N ARG A 56 -6.03 2.29 10.18
CA ARG A 56 -6.87 2.69 11.33
C ARG A 56 -6.03 3.32 12.44
N GLN A 57 -4.87 2.76 12.75
CA GLN A 57 -3.96 3.32 13.74
C GLN A 57 -3.42 4.69 13.31
N ALA A 58 -3.02 4.83 12.05
CA ALA A 58 -2.52 6.07 11.50
C ALA A 58 -3.61 7.16 11.51
N LEU A 59 -4.84 6.85 11.08
CA LEU A 59 -5.95 7.79 11.12
C LEU A 59 -6.27 8.22 12.56
N LYS A 60 -6.27 7.30 13.52
CA LYS A 60 -6.45 7.63 14.94
C LYS A 60 -5.34 8.55 15.47
N GLN A 61 -4.12 8.35 15.02
CA GLN A 61 -2.96 9.14 15.46
C GLN A 61 -2.93 10.54 14.83
N PHE A 62 -3.20 10.65 13.53
CA PHE A 62 -3.01 11.89 12.77
C PHE A 62 -4.30 12.70 12.57
N LEU A 63 -5.46 12.04 12.70
CA LEU A 63 -6.79 12.63 12.52
C LEU A 63 -7.73 12.10 13.64
N PRO A 64 -7.44 12.40 14.92
CA PRO A 64 -8.15 11.78 16.06
C PRO A 64 -9.66 12.10 16.09
N ASP A 65 -10.06 13.25 15.57
CA ASP A 65 -11.45 13.72 15.58
C ASP A 65 -12.28 13.17 14.40
N VAL A 66 -11.64 12.46 13.46
CA VAL A 66 -12.31 11.92 12.28
C VAL A 66 -12.95 10.58 12.60
N GLN A 67 -14.24 10.46 12.25
CA GLN A 67 -14.94 9.17 12.35
C GLN A 67 -14.41 8.20 11.29
N VAL A 68 -13.95 7.03 11.74
CA VAL A 68 -13.36 6.00 10.88
C VAL A 68 -14.20 4.73 10.90
N GLY A 69 -14.79 4.41 9.75
CA GLY A 69 -15.46 3.13 9.53
C GLY A 69 -14.56 2.09 8.85
N GLN A 70 -15.11 0.91 8.61
CA GLN A 70 -14.40 -0.17 7.92
C GLN A 70 -15.34 -1.11 7.18
N TYR A 71 -14.95 -1.46 5.95
CA TYR A 71 -15.58 -2.50 5.15
C TYR A 71 -14.53 -3.56 4.78
N SER A 72 -14.44 -4.60 5.64
CA SER A 72 -13.40 -5.61 5.54
C SER A 72 -13.84 -6.91 6.21
N GLY A 73 -14.02 -7.97 5.45
CA GLY A 73 -14.45 -9.26 5.98
C GLY A 73 -15.78 -9.18 6.72
N ALA A 74 -15.77 -9.55 8.02
CA ALA A 74 -16.97 -9.48 8.87
C ALA A 74 -17.31 -8.05 9.33
N LYS A 75 -16.34 -7.11 9.28
CA LYS A 75 -16.56 -5.71 9.68
C LYS A 75 -17.13 -4.93 8.49
N LYS A 76 -18.42 -4.59 8.56
CA LYS A 76 -19.13 -3.83 7.53
C LYS A 76 -19.86 -2.64 8.15
N LYS A 77 -19.10 -1.81 8.89
CA LYS A 77 -19.64 -0.60 9.52
C LYS A 77 -18.95 0.61 8.93
N LEU A 78 -19.61 1.26 7.99
CA LEU A 78 -19.17 2.51 7.36
C LEU A 78 -19.53 3.69 8.25
N SER A 79 -18.67 4.70 8.28
CA SER A 79 -18.91 5.99 8.95
C SER A 79 -19.50 7.02 7.99
N GLY A 80 -19.20 6.89 6.70
CA GLY A 80 -19.51 7.89 5.68
C GLY A 80 -18.60 9.13 5.72
N VAL A 81 -17.59 9.14 6.58
CA VAL A 81 -16.58 10.22 6.69
C VAL A 81 -15.24 9.76 6.15
N VAL A 82 -14.55 8.88 6.87
CA VAL A 82 -13.36 8.19 6.36
C VAL A 82 -13.52 6.70 6.58
N ASP A 83 -13.51 5.93 5.51
CA ASP A 83 -13.75 4.51 5.59
C ASP A 83 -12.64 3.70 4.95
N ILE A 84 -12.18 2.65 5.65
CA ILE A 84 -11.14 1.75 5.16
C ILE A 84 -11.80 0.53 4.54
N VAL A 85 -11.46 0.26 3.30
CA VAL A 85 -12.07 -0.80 2.49
C VAL A 85 -10.98 -1.75 1.99
N THR A 86 -11.14 -3.05 2.23
CA THR A 86 -10.18 -4.00 1.64
C THR A 86 -10.57 -4.34 0.20
N ALA A 87 -9.58 -4.39 -0.68
CA ALA A 87 -9.76 -4.72 -2.10
C ALA A 87 -10.53 -6.03 -2.32
N GLN A 88 -10.24 -7.06 -1.51
CA GLN A 88 -10.95 -8.34 -1.55
C GLN A 88 -12.45 -8.24 -1.23
N SER A 89 -12.86 -7.26 -0.42
CA SER A 89 -14.27 -7.07 -0.08
C SER A 89 -15.05 -6.40 -1.21
N ILE A 90 -14.37 -5.69 -2.10
CA ILE A 90 -14.95 -5.09 -3.31
C ILE A 90 -15.09 -6.15 -4.38
N SER A 91 -14.00 -6.88 -4.69
CA SER A 91 -13.95 -7.86 -5.79
C SER A 91 -14.93 -9.01 -5.67
N ARG A 92 -15.39 -9.34 -4.45
CA ARG A 92 -16.31 -10.45 -4.20
C ARG A 92 -17.80 -10.10 -4.33
N ASN A 93 -18.12 -8.82 -4.46
CA ASN A 93 -19.50 -8.35 -4.43
C ASN A 93 -19.72 -7.19 -5.42
N ASP A 94 -19.61 -7.44 -6.71
CA ASP A 94 -19.81 -6.42 -7.76
C ASP A 94 -21.14 -5.67 -7.63
N SER A 95 -22.20 -6.34 -7.15
CA SER A 95 -23.52 -5.73 -6.92
C SER A 95 -23.62 -4.88 -5.64
N LYS A 96 -22.56 -4.79 -4.81
CA LYS A 96 -22.58 -4.07 -3.53
C LYS A 96 -21.50 -2.99 -3.42
N THR A 97 -20.98 -2.53 -4.55
CA THR A 97 -19.93 -1.49 -4.59
C THR A 97 -20.51 -0.09 -4.77
N ASP A 98 -21.82 0.04 -4.95
CA ASP A 98 -22.51 1.32 -5.13
C ASP A 98 -22.23 2.32 -4.02
N PHE A 99 -21.95 1.83 -2.80
CA PHE A 99 -21.59 2.70 -1.68
C PHE A 99 -20.33 3.53 -1.93
N LEU A 100 -19.41 3.08 -2.81
CA LEU A 100 -18.21 3.83 -3.15
C LEU A 100 -18.53 5.13 -3.90
N SER A 101 -19.64 5.21 -4.59
CA SER A 101 -20.09 6.41 -5.29
C SER A 101 -20.49 7.55 -4.33
N ALA A 102 -20.72 7.26 -3.05
CA ALA A 102 -21.00 8.26 -2.03
C ALA A 102 -19.75 9.04 -1.57
N TYR A 103 -18.55 8.58 -1.92
CA TYR A 103 -17.31 9.24 -1.53
C TYR A 103 -16.87 10.26 -2.56
N GLY A 104 -16.47 11.44 -2.07
CA GLY A 104 -15.86 12.47 -2.91
C GLY A 104 -14.38 12.20 -3.23
N GLN A 105 -13.71 11.36 -2.43
CA GLN A 105 -12.32 10.97 -2.62
C GLN A 105 -12.13 9.46 -2.43
N ILE A 106 -11.36 8.86 -3.34
CA ILE A 106 -10.84 7.50 -3.21
C ILE A 106 -9.32 7.56 -3.13
N ILE A 107 -8.75 6.91 -2.13
CA ILE A 107 -7.32 6.69 -1.99
C ILE A 107 -7.06 5.19 -2.17
N VAL A 108 -6.19 4.83 -3.10
CA VAL A 108 -5.80 3.44 -3.36
C VAL A 108 -4.36 3.24 -2.90
N ASP A 109 -4.20 2.60 -1.76
CA ASP A 109 -2.87 2.27 -1.24
C ASP A 109 -2.33 1.01 -1.91
N GLU A 110 -1.02 0.99 -2.15
CA GLU A 110 -0.32 -0.02 -2.95
C GLU A 110 -1.04 -0.29 -4.29
N CYS A 111 -1.35 0.80 -5.01
CA CYS A 111 -2.17 0.77 -6.21
C CYS A 111 -1.61 -0.16 -7.31
N HIS A 112 -0.31 -0.49 -7.29
CA HIS A 112 0.28 -1.50 -8.17
C HIS A 112 -0.35 -2.90 -7.97
N ARG A 113 -0.98 -3.17 -6.82
CA ARG A 113 -1.71 -4.41 -6.56
C ARG A 113 -3.16 -4.41 -7.06
N VAL A 114 -3.62 -3.29 -7.61
CA VAL A 114 -4.94 -3.15 -8.24
C VAL A 114 -4.94 -3.84 -9.62
N GLY A 115 -4.67 -5.11 -9.65
CA GLY A 115 -4.68 -5.90 -10.89
C GLY A 115 -5.66 -7.05 -10.87
N ALA A 116 -6.38 -7.25 -9.76
CA ALA A 116 -7.51 -8.15 -9.73
C ALA A 116 -8.62 -7.54 -10.61
N ALA A 117 -9.00 -8.25 -11.67
CA ALA A 117 -9.95 -7.77 -12.70
C ALA A 117 -11.22 -7.12 -12.11
N GLY A 118 -11.72 -7.63 -10.97
CA GLY A 118 -12.89 -7.06 -10.30
C GLY A 118 -12.68 -5.65 -9.74
N LEU A 119 -11.55 -5.40 -9.04
CA LEU A 119 -11.29 -4.08 -8.47
C LEU A 119 -11.02 -3.03 -9.55
N THR A 120 -10.25 -3.39 -10.57
CA THR A 120 -9.99 -2.53 -11.73
C THR A 120 -11.29 -2.07 -12.39
N ASN A 121 -12.20 -3.00 -12.62
CA ASN A 121 -13.49 -2.72 -13.23
C ASN A 121 -14.32 -1.77 -12.35
N VAL A 122 -14.40 -2.02 -11.06
CA VAL A 122 -15.14 -1.14 -10.12
C VAL A 122 -14.56 0.27 -10.14
N LEU A 123 -13.24 0.42 -9.99
CA LEU A 123 -12.58 1.73 -9.94
C LEU A 123 -12.70 2.51 -11.25
N ALA A 124 -12.66 1.82 -12.40
CA ALA A 124 -12.78 2.46 -13.72
C ALA A 124 -14.18 3.07 -13.95
N HIS A 125 -15.21 2.55 -13.29
CA HIS A 125 -16.59 3.04 -13.42
C HIS A 125 -16.99 4.04 -12.32
N LEU A 126 -16.11 4.28 -11.33
CA LEU A 126 -16.40 5.26 -10.28
C LEU A 126 -16.20 6.70 -10.78
N ASN A 127 -17.26 7.49 -10.68
CA ASN A 127 -17.19 8.91 -10.93
C ASN A 127 -16.97 9.67 -9.62
N VAL A 128 -15.72 9.73 -9.15
CA VAL A 128 -15.36 10.43 -7.91
C VAL A 128 -14.62 11.73 -8.21
N ARG A 129 -14.77 12.72 -7.31
CA ARG A 129 -14.14 14.03 -7.50
C ARG A 129 -12.62 13.96 -7.41
N PHE A 130 -12.09 13.11 -6.50
CA PHE A 130 -10.66 12.96 -6.27
C PHE A 130 -10.25 11.49 -6.25
N MET A 131 -9.22 11.15 -7.00
CA MET A 131 -8.62 9.80 -7.04
C MET A 131 -7.12 9.91 -6.77
N LEU A 132 -6.63 9.24 -5.73
CA LEU A 132 -5.22 9.19 -5.37
C LEU A 132 -4.74 7.75 -5.35
N GLY A 133 -3.81 7.40 -6.25
CA GLY A 133 -3.05 6.16 -6.17
C GLY A 133 -1.74 6.38 -5.41
N MET A 134 -1.36 5.46 -4.55
CA MET A 134 -0.07 5.48 -3.85
C MET A 134 0.64 4.15 -4.03
N THR A 135 1.92 4.19 -4.35
CA THR A 135 2.76 2.99 -4.44
C THR A 135 4.23 3.31 -4.23
N ALA A 136 5.00 2.31 -3.84
CA ALA A 136 6.46 2.38 -3.84
C ALA A 136 7.04 2.08 -5.23
N THR A 137 6.37 1.23 -6.00
CA THR A 137 6.81 0.73 -7.31
C THR A 137 5.67 0.89 -8.31
N PRO A 138 5.81 1.80 -9.30
CA PRO A 138 4.77 1.99 -10.31
C PRO A 138 4.77 0.88 -11.38
N TYR A 139 5.80 0.04 -11.39
CA TYR A 139 5.97 -1.01 -12.39
C TYR A 139 5.43 -2.34 -11.89
N ARG A 140 4.86 -3.11 -12.82
CA ARG A 140 4.34 -4.45 -12.58
C ARG A 140 4.98 -5.43 -13.55
N SER A 141 5.33 -6.62 -13.05
CA SER A 141 5.93 -7.68 -13.86
C SER A 141 4.95 -8.30 -14.87
N ASP A 142 3.64 -8.14 -14.67
CA ASP A 142 2.57 -8.67 -15.53
C ASP A 142 2.13 -7.69 -16.65
N GLY A 143 2.79 -6.53 -16.80
CA GLY A 143 2.50 -5.54 -17.83
C GLY A 143 1.19 -4.75 -17.62
N LEU A 144 0.50 -4.92 -16.51
CA LEU A 144 -0.73 -4.19 -16.18
C LEU A 144 -0.45 -2.81 -15.57
N ASP A 145 0.81 -2.38 -15.51
CA ASP A 145 1.23 -1.03 -15.09
C ASP A 145 0.58 0.07 -15.94
N LYS A 146 0.30 -0.21 -17.21
CA LYS A 146 -0.38 0.73 -18.14
C LYS A 146 -1.82 1.04 -17.73
N LEU A 147 -2.47 0.21 -16.93
CA LEU A 147 -3.83 0.44 -16.43
C LEU A 147 -3.86 1.42 -15.24
N LEU A 148 -2.77 1.53 -14.49
CA LEU A 148 -2.72 2.39 -13.30
C LEU A 148 -2.98 3.88 -13.62
N PRO A 149 -2.38 4.47 -14.66
CA PRO A 149 -2.67 5.83 -15.06
C PRO A 149 -4.12 6.05 -15.55
N LEU A 150 -4.76 5.02 -16.10
CA LEU A 150 -6.16 5.09 -16.53
C LEU A 150 -7.12 5.12 -15.33
N ILE A 151 -6.77 4.45 -14.24
CA ILE A 151 -7.60 4.35 -13.03
C ILE A 151 -7.30 5.51 -12.07
N CYS A 152 -6.04 5.66 -11.68
CA CYS A 152 -5.63 6.61 -10.65
C CYS A 152 -5.21 7.98 -11.21
N GLY A 153 -5.06 8.09 -12.53
CA GLY A 153 -4.43 9.24 -13.18
C GLY A 153 -2.91 9.10 -13.28
N PRO A 154 -2.23 10.02 -13.97
CA PRO A 154 -0.79 9.95 -14.20
C PRO A 154 0.02 10.17 -12.92
N ILE A 155 1.31 9.85 -12.94
CA ILE A 155 2.24 10.16 -11.85
C ILE A 155 2.33 11.69 -11.72
N ARG A 156 2.00 12.20 -10.54
CA ARG A 156 2.01 13.64 -10.22
C ARG A 156 3.20 14.04 -9.37
N HIS A 157 3.70 13.10 -8.57
CA HIS A 157 4.87 13.32 -7.75
C HIS A 157 5.60 12.01 -7.45
N THR A 158 6.92 12.07 -7.49
CA THR A 158 7.81 11.00 -7.05
C THR A 158 8.65 11.53 -5.90
N VAL A 159 8.59 10.87 -4.76
CA VAL A 159 9.45 11.19 -3.62
C VAL A 159 10.81 10.57 -3.87
N GLU A 160 11.79 11.41 -4.09
CA GLU A 160 13.18 11.03 -4.12
C GLU A 160 13.76 11.19 -2.72
N LEU A 161 14.32 10.12 -2.18
CA LEU A 161 15.11 10.19 -0.95
C LEU A 161 16.57 10.27 -1.37
N ASP A 162 17.15 11.42 -1.16
CA ASP A 162 18.60 11.52 -1.10
C ASP A 162 19.04 10.75 0.16
N ARG A 163 19.50 9.52 -0.04
CA ARG A 163 20.12 8.71 1.01
C ARG A 163 21.62 8.72 0.76
N PRO A 164 22.34 9.73 1.26
CA PRO A 164 23.78 9.69 1.22
C PRO A 164 24.24 8.49 2.05
N GLY A 165 25.00 7.62 1.44
CA GLY A 165 25.57 6.47 2.11
C GLY A 165 25.90 5.35 1.13
N ARG A 166 27.06 4.77 1.31
CA ARG A 166 27.46 3.55 0.61
C ARG A 166 26.56 2.42 1.08
N ARG A 167 26.01 1.65 0.14
CA ARG A 167 25.30 0.41 0.41
C ARG A 167 26.18 -0.73 -0.04
N ASP A 168 26.61 -1.52 0.91
CA ASP A 168 27.34 -2.74 0.61
C ASP A 168 26.34 -3.89 0.64
N TYR A 169 26.30 -4.66 -0.44
CA TYR A 169 25.51 -5.88 -0.53
C TYR A 169 26.45 -7.04 -0.24
N VAL A 170 26.17 -7.75 0.85
CA VAL A 170 26.90 -8.98 1.21
C VAL A 170 25.98 -10.16 0.96
N VAL A 171 26.43 -11.06 0.09
CA VAL A 171 25.68 -12.28 -0.22
C VAL A 171 26.23 -13.40 0.66
N HIS A 172 25.34 -13.97 1.49
CA HIS A 172 25.64 -15.15 2.29
C HIS A 172 24.94 -16.36 1.65
N ASN A 173 25.73 -17.26 1.12
CA ASN A 173 25.19 -18.52 0.59
C ASN A 173 24.74 -19.42 1.74
N THR A 174 23.55 -19.99 1.62
CA THR A 174 23.03 -21.01 2.52
C THR A 174 23.15 -22.38 1.84
N GLU A 175 23.26 -23.44 2.61
CA GLU A 175 23.24 -24.83 2.08
C GLU A 175 21.82 -25.34 1.88
N PHE A 176 20.83 -24.47 2.03
CA PHE A 176 19.43 -24.83 1.84
C PHE A 176 19.19 -25.34 0.43
N THR A 177 18.61 -26.52 0.34
CA THR A 177 18.15 -27.14 -0.90
C THR A 177 16.68 -27.47 -0.78
N TYR A 178 15.93 -27.25 -1.83
CA TYR A 178 14.52 -27.62 -1.90
C TYR A 178 14.32 -28.58 -3.08
N ASP A 179 14.19 -29.86 -2.75
CA ASP A 179 14.01 -30.91 -3.74
C ASP A 179 12.51 -31.21 -3.91
N SER A 180 11.91 -30.54 -4.88
CA SER A 180 10.52 -30.77 -5.29
C SER A 180 10.39 -30.63 -6.79
N PRO A 181 9.72 -31.58 -7.46
CA PRO A 181 9.50 -31.52 -8.90
C PRO A 181 8.59 -30.37 -9.33
N TYR A 182 7.86 -29.80 -8.38
CA TYR A 182 6.97 -28.66 -8.61
C TYR A 182 7.25 -27.56 -7.60
N LEU A 183 7.51 -26.34 -8.10
CA LEU A 183 7.69 -25.16 -7.23
C LEU A 183 6.30 -24.68 -6.76
N PHE A 184 5.91 -25.08 -5.55
CA PHE A 184 4.74 -24.54 -4.87
C PHE A 184 5.20 -23.60 -3.75
N TRP A 185 4.99 -22.29 -3.94
CA TRP A 185 5.53 -21.25 -3.07
C TRP A 185 5.22 -21.44 -1.58
N PRO A 186 3.98 -21.80 -1.15
CA PRO A 186 3.68 -22.03 0.27
C PRO A 186 4.52 -23.14 0.91
N ASP A 187 4.84 -24.19 0.16
CA ASP A 187 5.66 -25.30 0.68
C ASP A 187 7.13 -24.87 0.78
N LEU A 188 7.62 -24.12 -0.21
CA LEU A 188 8.96 -23.53 -0.17
C LEU A 188 9.10 -22.54 1.01
N ASP A 189 8.12 -21.67 1.22
CA ASP A 189 8.12 -20.72 2.35
C ASP A 189 8.16 -21.46 3.69
N THR A 190 7.40 -22.56 3.81
CA THR A 190 7.38 -23.41 4.98
C THR A 190 8.73 -24.10 5.21
N ALA A 191 9.32 -24.67 4.14
CA ALA A 191 10.64 -25.31 4.21
C ALA A 191 11.74 -24.32 4.57
N LEU A 192 11.74 -23.11 3.98
CA LEU A 192 12.67 -22.04 4.31
C LEU A 192 12.55 -21.59 5.78
N ALA A 193 11.33 -21.50 6.29
CA ALA A 193 11.09 -21.11 7.68
C ALA A 193 11.53 -22.19 8.68
N ALA A 194 11.48 -23.46 8.29
CA ALA A 194 11.85 -24.60 9.12
C ALA A 194 13.35 -24.94 9.09
N ASP A 195 14.15 -24.38 8.16
CA ASP A 195 15.57 -24.67 8.06
C ASP A 195 16.35 -23.96 9.20
N GLU A 196 16.69 -24.74 10.22
CA GLU A 196 17.37 -24.23 11.42
C GLU A 196 18.79 -23.71 11.11
N HIS A 197 19.53 -24.36 10.20
CA HIS A 197 20.89 -23.95 9.85
C HIS A 197 20.89 -22.58 9.15
N ARG A 198 19.99 -22.40 8.17
CA ARG A 198 19.78 -21.11 7.50
C ARG A 198 19.34 -20.03 8.49
N ASN A 199 18.42 -20.34 9.38
CA ASN A 199 17.91 -19.40 10.36
C ASN A 199 19.00 -18.97 11.36
N GLN A 200 19.85 -19.90 11.79
CA GLN A 200 21.00 -19.59 12.65
C GLN A 200 22.01 -18.69 11.92
N LEU A 201 22.35 -18.98 10.66
CA LEU A 201 23.21 -18.13 9.86
C LEU A 201 22.68 -16.71 9.75
N ILE A 202 21.37 -16.54 9.50
CA ILE A 202 20.71 -15.22 9.44
C ILE A 202 20.84 -14.50 10.79
N ALA A 203 20.56 -15.18 11.90
CA ALA A 203 20.69 -14.61 13.24
C ALA A 203 22.11 -14.16 13.56
N ASP A 204 23.11 -14.95 13.21
CA ASP A 204 24.53 -14.65 13.42
C ASP A 204 24.98 -13.44 12.60
N VAL A 205 24.57 -13.37 11.34
CA VAL A 205 24.88 -12.24 10.45
C VAL A 205 24.27 -10.94 10.99
N ILE A 206 22.99 -10.97 11.39
CA ILE A 206 22.31 -9.79 11.96
C ILE A 206 23.00 -9.35 13.26
N THR A 207 23.36 -10.30 14.12
CA THR A 207 24.00 -10.02 15.41
C THR A 207 25.37 -9.34 15.22
N ARG A 208 26.19 -9.85 14.30
CA ARG A 208 27.48 -9.23 13.96
C ARG A 208 27.31 -7.84 13.39
N ALA A 209 26.41 -7.67 12.41
CA ALA A 209 26.15 -6.37 11.81
C ALA A 209 25.63 -5.33 12.83
N ALA A 210 24.87 -5.75 13.83
CA ALA A 210 24.41 -4.87 14.91
C ALA A 210 25.56 -4.42 15.85
N GLN A 211 26.55 -5.30 16.07
CA GLN A 211 27.73 -4.98 16.88
C GLN A 211 28.66 -4.00 16.18
N ASP A 212 28.77 -4.08 14.86
CA ASP A 212 29.62 -3.18 14.04
C ASP A 212 29.03 -1.76 13.92
N LEU A 213 27.76 -1.56 14.29
CA LEU A 213 27.03 -0.29 14.22
C LEU A 213 26.93 0.43 15.59
N SER A 214 27.38 -0.21 16.67
CA SER A 214 27.36 0.32 18.04
C SER A 214 28.72 0.92 18.42
#